data_03d81bb3ecc84f6b2ecdc69be0244aea
#
_entry.id   03d81bb3ecc84f6b2ecdc69be0244aea
#
_cell.length_a   1.000
_cell.length_b   1.000
_cell.length_c   1.000
_cell.angle_alpha   90.00
_cell.angle_beta   90.00
_cell.angle_gamma   90.00
#
_symmetry.space_group_name_H-M   'P 1'
#
loop_
_entity.id
_entity.type
_entity.pdbx_description
1 polymer ?
#
loop_
_entity_poly.entity_id
_entity_poly.type
_entity_poly.pdbx_seq_one_letter_code
_entity_poly.pdbx_strand_id
1 'polypeptide(L)'
;MKQGGKIPRKRYYAKDFPPPRSLCQIAKDLPPQSWRKVTWREGTKGPLSSRFARVIVWMANGLVQGKTMEERSEELLIEWPEGDPGPWKYWLSSLPPQRTSFRGLVRKAKGRFRIEQDYEEMKGEVGLDHFEGRSWQGWHHHVTLVTLAYAFLTLEKMGNKKNFWIDLAGWPPVDPDMLDVVHGHLPHLQ
;
A
#
# COMPACT_ATOMS: atom_id res chain seq x y z
N MET A 1 -23.73 3.22 -32.18
CA MET A 1 -22.85 3.01 -31.01
C MET A 1 -21.87 1.89 -31.34
N LYS A 2 -20.58 2.21 -31.55
CA LYS A 2 -19.54 1.20 -31.82
C LYS A 2 -19.12 0.59 -30.46
N GLN A 3 -19.39 -0.69 -30.27
CA GLN A 3 -18.85 -1.45 -29.14
C GLN A 3 -17.30 -1.42 -29.25
N GLY A 4 -16.66 -0.80 -28.28
CA GLY A 4 -15.20 -0.82 -28.18
C GLY A 4 -14.70 -2.26 -27.99
N GLY A 5 -14.13 -2.82 -29.04
CA GLY A 5 -13.50 -4.14 -29.00
C GLY A 5 -12.40 -4.15 -27.96
N LYS A 6 -12.47 -5.06 -26.97
CA LYS A 6 -11.36 -5.33 -26.06
C LYS A 6 -10.16 -5.75 -26.88
N ILE A 7 -9.11 -4.93 -26.91
CA ILE A 7 -7.83 -5.31 -27.51
C ILE A 7 -7.33 -6.56 -26.78
N PRO A 8 -7.14 -7.70 -27.46
CA PRO A 8 -6.61 -8.90 -26.82
C PRO A 8 -5.20 -8.57 -26.33
N ARG A 9 -4.98 -8.57 -25.02
CA ARG A 9 -3.63 -8.48 -24.47
C ARG A 9 -2.88 -9.75 -24.91
N LYS A 10 -1.88 -9.60 -25.78
CA LYS A 10 -0.97 -10.69 -26.13
C LYS A 10 -0.34 -11.23 -24.85
N ARG A 11 -0.69 -12.44 -24.45
CA ARG A 11 -0.08 -13.14 -23.33
C ARG A 11 1.22 -13.75 -23.85
N TYR A 12 2.34 -13.10 -23.55
CA TYR A 12 3.65 -13.67 -23.82
C TYR A 12 4.00 -14.62 -22.66
N TYR A 13 3.80 -15.92 -22.89
CA TYR A 13 4.40 -16.95 -22.07
C TYR A 13 5.70 -17.37 -22.77
N ALA A 14 6.81 -17.35 -22.04
CA ALA A 14 8.00 -18.01 -22.54
C ALA A 14 7.70 -19.52 -22.65
N LYS A 15 8.04 -20.15 -23.77
CA LYS A 15 7.73 -21.56 -24.05
C LYS A 15 8.27 -22.53 -22.99
N ASP A 16 9.27 -22.11 -22.23
CA ASP A 16 10.01 -22.90 -21.23
C ASP A 16 9.46 -22.77 -19.80
N PHE A 17 8.36 -22.01 -19.60
CA PHE A 17 7.77 -21.82 -18.27
C PHE A 17 6.55 -22.71 -18.05
N PRO A 18 6.33 -23.17 -16.82
CA PRO A 18 5.11 -23.89 -16.48
C PRO A 18 3.88 -23.00 -16.72
N PRO A 19 2.73 -23.61 -17.04
CA PRO A 19 1.51 -22.85 -17.27
C PRO A 19 1.14 -21.99 -16.05
N PRO A 20 0.58 -20.78 -16.27
CA PRO A 20 0.21 -19.91 -15.17
C PRO A 20 -0.87 -20.55 -14.31
N ARG A 21 -0.71 -20.40 -12.99
CA ARG A 21 -1.63 -20.91 -11.99
C ARG A 21 -2.41 -19.76 -11.37
N SER A 22 -3.65 -20.02 -10.96
CA SER A 22 -4.42 -19.02 -10.19
C SER A 22 -3.88 -18.92 -8.78
N LEU A 23 -4.01 -17.74 -8.16
CA LEU A 23 -3.60 -17.54 -6.76
C LEU A 23 -4.34 -18.48 -5.80
N CYS A 24 -5.61 -18.77 -6.09
CA CYS A 24 -6.41 -19.73 -5.33
C CYS A 24 -5.83 -21.15 -5.42
N GLN A 25 -5.37 -21.56 -6.61
CA GLN A 25 -4.73 -22.87 -6.77
C GLN A 25 -3.40 -22.93 -6.03
N ILE A 26 -2.59 -21.88 -6.10
CA ILE A 26 -1.35 -21.78 -5.33
C ILE A 26 -1.63 -21.93 -3.84
N ALA A 27 -2.65 -21.22 -3.33
CA ALA A 27 -3.02 -21.29 -1.90
C ALA A 27 -3.45 -22.69 -1.48
N LYS A 28 -4.24 -23.39 -2.29
CA LYS A 28 -4.73 -24.74 -1.99
C LYS A 28 -3.63 -25.81 -2.01
N ASP A 29 -2.61 -25.61 -2.84
CA ASP A 29 -1.50 -26.54 -2.99
C ASP A 29 -0.38 -26.32 -1.95
N LEU A 30 -0.46 -25.23 -1.16
CA LEU A 30 0.51 -25.00 -0.09
C LEU A 30 0.36 -26.02 1.03
N PRO A 31 1.46 -26.63 1.50
CA PRO A 31 1.42 -27.58 2.59
C PRO A 31 1.00 -26.91 3.90
N PRO A 32 0.35 -27.63 4.83
CA PRO A 32 -0.16 -27.07 6.09
C PRO A 32 0.87 -26.29 6.91
N GLN A 33 2.13 -26.71 6.90
CA GLN A 33 3.23 -26.05 7.61
C GLN A 33 3.59 -24.66 7.06
N SER A 34 3.16 -24.31 5.86
CA SER A 34 3.35 -22.97 5.28
C SER A 34 2.43 -21.92 5.91
N TRP A 35 1.40 -22.38 6.60
CA TRP A 35 0.39 -21.52 7.21
C TRP A 35 0.75 -21.21 8.65
N ARG A 36 0.75 -19.90 8.99
CA ARG A 36 1.03 -19.44 10.36
C ARG A 36 -0.09 -18.53 10.84
N LYS A 37 -0.57 -18.76 12.06
CA LYS A 37 -1.50 -17.85 12.72
C LYS A 37 -0.75 -16.61 13.17
N VAL A 38 -1.22 -15.44 12.77
CA VAL A 38 -0.63 -14.14 13.12
C VAL A 38 -1.73 -13.24 13.67
N THR A 39 -1.49 -12.68 14.84
CA THR A 39 -2.26 -11.59 15.42
C THR A 39 -1.58 -10.28 15.03
N TRP A 40 -2.30 -9.38 14.38
CA TRP A 40 -1.73 -8.10 13.91
C TRP A 40 -2.18 -6.89 14.72
N ARG A 41 -3.28 -6.99 15.45
CA ARG A 41 -3.82 -5.90 16.28
C ARG A 41 -4.73 -6.46 17.36
N GLU A 42 -4.77 -5.78 18.51
CA GLU A 42 -5.85 -5.93 19.48
C GLU A 42 -7.08 -5.16 18.97
N GLY A 43 -8.23 -5.80 19.00
CA GLY A 43 -9.51 -5.21 18.65
C GLY A 43 -10.38 -5.06 19.89
N THR A 44 -11.48 -4.30 19.79
CA THR A 44 -12.45 -4.11 20.88
C THR A 44 -13.14 -5.40 21.34
N LYS A 45 -13.21 -6.40 20.45
CA LYS A 45 -13.81 -7.73 20.72
C LYS A 45 -12.75 -8.82 20.87
N GLY A 46 -11.49 -8.46 21.10
CA GLY A 46 -10.36 -9.41 21.22
C GLY A 46 -9.35 -9.30 20.08
N PRO A 47 -8.29 -10.14 20.11
CA PRO A 47 -7.20 -10.08 19.16
C PRO A 47 -7.64 -10.42 17.74
N LEU A 48 -7.31 -9.55 16.80
CA LEU A 48 -7.53 -9.78 15.38
C LEU A 48 -6.42 -10.67 14.83
N SER A 49 -6.77 -11.90 14.50
CA SER A 49 -5.85 -12.91 14.00
C SER A 49 -6.42 -13.68 12.82
N SER A 50 -5.54 -14.20 11.97
CA SER A 50 -5.88 -15.09 10.87
C SER A 50 -4.69 -15.98 10.53
N ARG A 51 -4.88 -16.95 9.63
CA ARG A 51 -3.78 -17.73 9.07
C ARG A 51 -3.25 -17.06 7.82
N PHE A 52 -1.93 -16.99 7.74
CA PHE A 52 -1.23 -16.42 6.60
C PHE A 52 -0.17 -17.38 6.08
N ALA A 53 0.04 -17.36 4.77
CA ALA A 53 1.16 -18.00 4.12
C ALA A 53 1.93 -16.98 3.28
N ARG A 54 3.24 -17.21 3.10
CA ARG A 54 4.15 -16.37 2.34
C ARG A 54 4.85 -17.26 1.32
N VAL A 55 4.80 -16.89 0.05
CA VAL A 55 5.41 -17.65 -1.03
C VAL A 55 5.99 -16.70 -2.08
N ILE A 56 7.11 -17.08 -2.68
CA ILE A 56 7.67 -16.36 -3.81
C ILE A 56 6.94 -16.79 -5.09
N VAL A 57 6.51 -15.82 -5.87
CA VAL A 57 5.79 -16.03 -7.12
C VAL A 57 6.41 -15.20 -8.24
N TRP A 58 6.19 -15.64 -9.47
CA TRP A 58 6.55 -14.90 -10.67
C TRP A 58 5.28 -14.47 -11.39
N MET A 59 5.23 -13.20 -11.76
CA MET A 59 4.06 -12.66 -12.45
C MET A 59 3.93 -13.27 -13.85
N ALA A 60 2.80 -13.92 -14.12
CA ALA A 60 2.51 -14.51 -15.43
C ALA A 60 2.29 -13.49 -16.55
N ASN A 61 1.92 -12.25 -16.18
CA ASN A 61 1.67 -11.15 -17.12
C ASN A 61 2.65 -10.00 -16.85
N GLY A 62 2.95 -9.22 -17.88
CA GLY A 62 3.81 -8.03 -17.74
C GLY A 62 5.30 -8.35 -17.82
N LEU A 63 5.68 -9.27 -18.70
CA LEU A 63 7.09 -9.50 -19.02
C LEU A 63 7.73 -8.21 -19.51
N VAL A 64 8.52 -7.57 -18.65
CA VAL A 64 9.37 -6.46 -19.06
C VAL A 64 10.59 -7.04 -19.76
N GLN A 65 10.76 -6.64 -21.01
CA GLN A 65 11.90 -7.09 -21.83
C GLN A 65 13.21 -6.71 -21.13
N GLY A 66 14.14 -7.67 -20.98
CA GLY A 66 15.46 -7.45 -20.40
C GLY A 66 15.60 -7.70 -18.90
N LYS A 67 14.56 -8.05 -18.16
CA LYS A 67 14.69 -8.46 -16.75
C LYS A 67 14.94 -9.96 -16.60
N THR A 68 15.81 -10.33 -15.67
CA THR A 68 16.04 -11.74 -15.26
C THR A 68 14.86 -12.31 -14.48
N MET A 69 14.83 -13.61 -14.26
CA MET A 69 13.77 -14.25 -13.46
C MET A 69 13.80 -13.82 -12.00
N GLU A 70 15.00 -13.69 -11.42
CA GLU A 70 15.17 -13.25 -10.04
C GLU A 70 14.63 -11.83 -9.83
N GLU A 71 14.83 -10.93 -10.80
CA GLU A 71 14.33 -9.55 -10.75
C GLU A 71 12.80 -9.44 -10.91
N ARG A 72 12.13 -10.55 -11.23
CA ARG A 72 10.67 -10.61 -11.44
C ARG A 72 9.94 -11.34 -10.34
N SER A 73 10.67 -11.85 -9.37
CA SER A 73 10.06 -12.52 -8.23
C SER A 73 9.41 -11.50 -7.31
N GLU A 74 8.18 -11.79 -6.94
CA GLU A 74 7.40 -11.01 -5.98
C GLU A 74 7.03 -11.90 -4.80
N GLU A 75 6.84 -11.28 -3.67
CA GLU A 75 6.39 -11.96 -2.49
C GLU A 75 4.86 -11.93 -2.44
N LEU A 76 4.22 -13.11 -2.47
CA LEU A 76 2.79 -13.26 -2.30
C LEU A 76 2.48 -13.60 -0.85
N LEU A 77 1.74 -12.72 -0.18
CA LEU A 77 1.13 -12.98 1.11
C LEU A 77 -0.33 -13.38 0.88
N ILE A 78 -0.75 -14.49 1.48
CA ILE A 78 -2.10 -15.04 1.37
C ILE A 78 -2.71 -15.09 2.75
N GLU A 79 -3.96 -14.64 2.88
CA GLU A 79 -4.76 -14.80 4.08
C GLU A 79 -5.86 -15.84 3.86
N TRP A 80 -5.88 -16.82 4.73
CA TRP A 80 -6.94 -17.83 4.75
C TRP A 80 -7.37 -18.08 6.20
N PRO A 81 -8.45 -17.47 6.66
CA PRO A 81 -8.97 -17.67 8.00
C PRO A 81 -9.30 -19.15 8.26
N GLU A 82 -9.19 -19.53 9.50
CA GLU A 82 -9.50 -20.89 9.92
C GLU A 82 -11.00 -21.15 9.81
N GLY A 83 -11.37 -22.28 9.23
CA GLY A 83 -12.79 -22.64 9.01
C GLY A 83 -13.39 -22.11 7.72
N ASP A 84 -12.72 -21.23 6.99
CA ASP A 84 -13.24 -20.72 5.73
C ASP A 84 -12.99 -21.71 4.57
N PRO A 85 -13.90 -21.73 3.58
CA PRO A 85 -13.79 -22.64 2.43
C PRO A 85 -12.66 -22.29 1.46
N GLY A 86 -12.11 -21.07 1.57
CA GLY A 86 -11.05 -20.61 0.68
C GLY A 86 -10.33 -19.37 1.20
N PRO A 87 -9.22 -19.00 0.53
CA PRO A 87 -8.46 -17.80 0.89
C PRO A 87 -9.26 -16.53 0.62
N TRP A 88 -9.13 -15.56 1.55
CA TRP A 88 -9.85 -14.30 1.50
C TRP A 88 -9.16 -13.22 0.70
N LYS A 89 -7.85 -13.05 0.96
CA LYS A 89 -7.08 -11.92 0.43
C LYS A 89 -5.69 -12.32 0.00
N TYR A 90 -5.19 -11.58 -0.96
CA TYR A 90 -3.86 -11.74 -1.53
C TYR A 90 -3.19 -10.37 -1.63
N TRP A 91 -1.91 -10.31 -1.28
CA TRP A 91 -1.07 -9.12 -1.43
C TRP A 91 0.22 -9.51 -2.11
N LEU A 92 0.60 -8.73 -3.12
CA LEU A 92 1.93 -8.78 -3.70
C LEU A 92 2.80 -7.73 -3.01
N SER A 93 4.03 -8.10 -2.71
CA SER A 93 4.99 -7.25 -2.04
C SER A 93 6.32 -7.26 -2.78
N SER A 94 6.79 -6.08 -3.13
CA SER A 94 8.14 -5.83 -3.63
C SER A 94 9.16 -5.59 -2.50
N LEU A 95 8.75 -5.73 -1.24
CA LEU A 95 9.65 -5.56 -0.10
C LEU A 95 10.67 -6.69 -0.05
N PRO A 96 11.97 -6.37 0.18
CA PRO A 96 13.00 -7.40 0.27
C PRO A 96 12.69 -8.42 1.37
N PRO A 97 12.62 -9.72 1.05
CA PRO A 97 12.29 -10.78 2.02
C PRO A 97 13.23 -10.78 3.24
N GLN A 98 14.50 -10.42 3.02
CA GLN A 98 15.53 -10.41 4.05
C GLN A 98 15.35 -9.28 5.07
N ARG A 99 14.67 -8.19 4.69
CA ARG A 99 14.45 -7.00 5.52
C ARG A 99 13.07 -6.95 6.16
N THR A 100 12.16 -7.84 5.77
CA THR A 100 10.79 -7.82 6.26
C THR A 100 10.45 -9.14 6.94
N SER A 101 10.25 -9.10 8.26
CA SER A 101 9.79 -10.26 9.00
C SER A 101 8.36 -10.64 8.56
N PHE A 102 8.00 -11.92 8.70
CA PHE A 102 6.66 -12.40 8.34
C PHE A 102 5.55 -11.61 9.03
N ARG A 103 5.69 -11.38 10.35
CA ARG A 103 4.73 -10.57 11.13
C ARG A 103 4.71 -9.11 10.69
N GLY A 104 5.86 -8.57 10.31
CA GLY A 104 5.98 -7.21 9.76
C GLY A 104 5.25 -7.08 8.44
N LEU A 105 5.36 -8.07 7.55
CA LEU A 105 4.64 -8.10 6.28
C LEU A 105 3.11 -8.13 6.50
N VAL A 106 2.64 -9.00 7.40
CA VAL A 106 1.20 -9.07 7.77
C VAL A 106 0.71 -7.73 8.33
N ARG A 107 1.48 -7.09 9.23
CA ARG A 107 1.11 -5.77 9.78
C ARG A 107 1.00 -4.70 8.70
N LYS A 108 1.93 -4.68 7.75
CA LYS A 108 1.87 -3.74 6.61
C LYS A 108 0.67 -4.01 5.70
N ALA A 109 0.41 -5.27 5.35
CA ALA A 109 -0.74 -5.66 4.54
C ALA A 109 -2.09 -5.29 5.20
N LYS A 110 -2.18 -5.47 6.52
CA LYS A 110 -3.37 -5.10 7.31
C LYS A 110 -3.41 -3.61 7.68
N GLY A 111 -2.29 -2.91 7.59
CA GLY A 111 -2.20 -1.47 7.89
C GLY A 111 -2.94 -0.57 6.91
N ARG A 112 -3.25 -1.04 5.71
CA ARG A 112 -4.01 -0.30 4.69
C ARG A 112 -5.37 0.22 5.22
N PHE A 113 -6.01 -0.52 6.09
CA PHE A 113 -7.26 -0.11 6.72
C PHE A 113 -7.13 1.24 7.49
N ARG A 114 -5.95 1.53 8.06
CA ARG A 114 -5.70 2.81 8.73
C ARG A 114 -5.76 3.99 7.77
N ILE A 115 -5.24 3.83 6.58
CA ILE A 115 -5.29 4.88 5.56
C ILE A 115 -6.74 5.22 5.21
N GLU A 116 -7.59 4.22 5.10
CA GLU A 116 -9.02 4.40 4.84
C GLU A 116 -9.70 5.14 6.02
N GLN A 117 -9.37 4.76 7.27
CA GLN A 117 -9.83 5.47 8.46
C GLN A 117 -9.34 6.92 8.52
N ASP A 118 -8.05 7.14 8.25
CA ASP A 118 -7.46 8.48 8.25
C ASP A 118 -8.14 9.38 7.21
N TYR A 119 -8.49 8.84 6.04
CA TYR A 119 -9.25 9.58 5.02
C TYR A 119 -10.68 9.90 5.48
N GLU A 120 -11.37 8.97 6.12
CA GLU A 120 -12.71 9.21 6.67
C GLU A 120 -12.67 10.27 7.78
N GLU A 121 -11.68 10.21 8.67
CA GLU A 121 -11.47 11.24 9.71
C GLU A 121 -11.11 12.59 9.08
N MET A 122 -10.23 12.63 8.06
CA MET A 122 -9.90 13.88 7.38
C MET A 122 -11.13 14.51 6.69
N LYS A 123 -12.03 13.73 6.13
CA LYS A 123 -13.27 14.24 5.56
C LYS A 123 -14.21 14.74 6.63
N GLY A 124 -14.51 13.93 7.65
CA GLY A 124 -15.49 14.24 8.68
C GLY A 124 -15.05 15.33 9.65
N GLU A 125 -13.77 15.35 10.07
CA GLU A 125 -13.29 16.20 11.14
C GLU A 125 -12.55 17.45 10.65
N VAL A 126 -11.89 17.37 9.49
CA VAL A 126 -11.00 18.43 9.01
C VAL A 126 -11.43 18.99 7.65
N GLY A 127 -12.51 18.46 7.06
CA GLY A 127 -13.12 19.01 5.86
C GLY A 127 -12.34 18.76 4.58
N LEU A 128 -11.70 17.58 4.41
CA LEU A 128 -10.98 17.23 3.20
C LEU A 128 -11.85 17.31 1.93
N ASP A 129 -13.14 17.04 2.04
CA ASP A 129 -14.12 17.07 0.96
C ASP A 129 -14.86 18.41 0.81
N HIS A 130 -14.54 19.42 1.63
CA HIS A 130 -15.19 20.74 1.59
C HIS A 130 -14.61 21.70 0.54
N PHE A 131 -13.70 21.24 -0.32
CA PHE A 131 -13.13 22.09 -1.35
C PHE A 131 -14.10 22.31 -2.51
N GLU A 132 -14.64 23.52 -2.63
CA GLU A 132 -15.54 23.92 -3.72
C GLU A 132 -14.85 24.71 -4.85
N GLY A 133 -13.55 24.94 -4.72
CA GLY A 133 -12.77 25.68 -5.72
C GLY A 133 -12.55 24.91 -7.02
N ARG A 134 -12.31 25.64 -8.12
CA ARG A 134 -12.09 25.06 -9.46
C ARG A 134 -10.61 25.02 -9.88
N SER A 135 -9.72 25.63 -9.11
CA SER A 135 -8.31 25.69 -9.47
C SER A 135 -7.54 24.50 -8.91
N TRP A 136 -6.67 23.92 -9.72
CA TRP A 136 -5.74 22.86 -9.31
C TRP A 136 -4.84 23.30 -8.15
N GLN A 137 -4.33 24.52 -8.21
CA GLN A 137 -3.49 25.09 -7.17
C GLN A 137 -4.24 25.25 -5.84
N GLY A 138 -5.49 25.76 -5.88
CA GLY A 138 -6.34 25.87 -4.68
C GLY A 138 -6.64 24.52 -4.06
N TRP A 139 -6.88 23.50 -4.87
CA TRP A 139 -7.07 22.14 -4.39
C TRP A 139 -5.84 21.61 -3.66
N HIS A 140 -4.63 21.81 -4.23
CA HIS A 140 -3.39 21.38 -3.56
C HIS A 140 -3.17 22.10 -2.22
N HIS A 141 -3.43 23.42 -2.16
CA HIS A 141 -3.34 24.18 -0.91
C HIS A 141 -4.31 23.62 0.14
N HIS A 142 -5.57 23.39 -0.26
CA HIS A 142 -6.59 22.85 0.64
C HIS A 142 -6.16 21.48 1.19
N VAL A 143 -5.80 20.52 0.33
CA VAL A 143 -5.39 19.18 0.75
C VAL A 143 -4.15 19.22 1.65
N THR A 144 -3.18 20.09 1.34
CA THR A 144 -1.98 20.25 2.17
C THR A 144 -2.33 20.76 3.56
N LEU A 145 -3.17 21.81 3.66
CA LEU A 145 -3.59 22.36 4.94
C LEU A 145 -4.39 21.37 5.77
N VAL A 146 -5.32 20.65 5.15
CA VAL A 146 -6.10 19.59 5.81
C VAL A 146 -5.19 18.47 6.32
N THR A 147 -4.24 18.03 5.51
CA THR A 147 -3.28 16.98 5.92
C THR A 147 -2.40 17.43 7.10
N LEU A 148 -1.93 18.69 7.08
CA LEU A 148 -1.14 19.25 8.18
C LEU A 148 -1.97 19.38 9.46
N ALA A 149 -3.21 19.87 9.36
CA ALA A 149 -4.12 19.97 10.50
C ALA A 149 -4.43 18.60 11.10
N TYR A 150 -4.70 17.60 10.25
CA TYR A 150 -4.94 16.23 10.70
C TYR A 150 -3.70 15.62 11.38
N ALA A 151 -2.52 15.82 10.79
CA ALA A 151 -1.26 15.36 11.39
C ALA A 151 -1.03 16.02 12.76
N PHE A 152 -1.27 17.32 12.88
CA PHE A 152 -1.18 18.04 14.16
C PHE A 152 -2.13 17.47 15.20
N LEU A 153 -3.42 17.31 14.86
CA LEU A 153 -4.43 16.74 15.77
C LEU A 153 -4.08 15.30 16.18
N THR A 154 -3.57 14.52 15.26
CA THR A 154 -3.14 13.13 15.52
C THR A 154 -1.95 13.11 16.49
N LEU A 155 -0.98 13.98 16.29
CA LEU A 155 0.17 14.14 17.17
C LEU A 155 -0.24 14.64 18.57
N GLU A 156 -1.16 15.59 18.67
CA GLU A 156 -1.73 16.04 19.94
C GLU A 156 -2.46 14.89 20.67
N LYS A 157 -3.28 14.11 19.97
CA LYS A 157 -3.93 12.92 20.54
C LYS A 157 -2.91 11.88 21.04
N MET A 158 -1.78 11.74 20.37
CA MET A 158 -0.69 10.83 20.77
C MET A 158 0.17 11.43 21.88
N GLY A 159 0.34 12.76 21.90
CA GLY A 159 1.25 13.51 22.77
C GLY A 159 0.70 13.78 24.16
N ASN A 160 -0.59 13.55 24.42
CA ASN A 160 -1.17 13.68 25.76
C ASN A 160 -0.57 12.73 26.83
N LYS A 161 0.51 12.02 26.48
CA LYS A 161 1.34 11.25 27.40
C LYS A 161 2.75 11.80 27.64
N LYS A 162 3.27 12.75 26.89
CA LYS A 162 4.56 13.46 27.16
C LYS A 162 4.74 14.66 26.22
N ASN A 163 5.00 15.82 26.81
CA ASN A 163 5.44 17.10 26.22
C ASN A 163 5.80 17.08 24.75
N PHE A 164 4.88 17.62 23.92
CA PHE A 164 5.07 17.72 22.48
C PHE A 164 5.81 19.02 22.14
N TRP A 165 7.10 18.91 21.92
CA TRP A 165 7.83 19.79 21.02
C TRP A 165 8.18 18.97 19.79
N ILE A 166 7.70 19.39 18.60
CA ILE A 166 8.23 18.87 17.35
C ILE A 166 9.71 19.23 17.37
N ASP A 167 10.55 18.23 17.60
CA ASP A 167 11.99 18.37 17.36
C ASP A 167 12.20 18.41 15.85
N LEU A 168 12.03 19.60 15.28
CA LEU A 168 12.33 19.87 13.87
C LEU A 168 13.81 19.65 13.55
N ALA A 169 14.68 19.55 14.58
CA ALA A 169 16.10 19.26 14.40
C ALA A 169 16.38 17.80 14.00
N GLY A 170 15.43 16.88 14.21
CA GLY A 170 15.54 15.48 13.76
C GLY A 170 14.96 15.23 12.38
N TRP A 171 14.36 16.21 11.72
CA TRP A 171 13.92 16.10 10.34
C TRP A 171 15.15 16.17 9.42
N PRO A 172 15.35 15.23 8.49
CA PRO A 172 16.44 15.38 7.52
C PRO A 172 16.30 16.74 6.84
N PRO A 173 17.39 17.48 6.62
CA PRO A 173 17.35 18.77 5.96
C PRO A 173 16.59 18.60 4.64
N VAL A 174 15.58 19.46 4.42
CA VAL A 174 14.83 19.49 3.17
C VAL A 174 15.88 19.75 2.09
N ASP A 175 15.99 18.82 1.13
CA ASP A 175 16.88 18.96 0.00
C ASP A 175 16.60 20.31 -0.67
N PRO A 176 17.59 21.24 -0.75
CA PRO A 176 17.40 22.55 -1.36
C PRO A 176 16.81 22.45 -2.77
N ASP A 177 17.16 21.38 -3.51
CA ASP A 177 16.65 21.13 -4.86
C ASP A 177 15.14 20.82 -4.88
N MET A 178 14.57 20.37 -3.76
CA MET A 178 13.12 20.20 -3.63
C MET A 178 12.37 21.54 -3.47
N LEU A 179 13.02 22.55 -2.90
CA LEU A 179 12.42 23.89 -2.75
C LEU A 179 12.35 24.65 -4.09
N ASP A 180 13.27 24.40 -5.00
CA ASP A 180 13.25 24.98 -6.36
C ASP A 180 12.10 24.46 -7.22
N VAL A 181 11.62 23.24 -6.96
CA VAL A 181 10.43 22.68 -7.64
C VAL A 181 9.14 23.40 -7.19
N VAL A 182 9.09 23.93 -5.96
CA VAL A 182 7.92 24.65 -5.43
C VAL A 182 7.93 26.13 -5.90
N HIS A 183 9.08 26.68 -6.21
CA HIS A 183 9.27 28.06 -6.71
C HIS A 183 9.52 28.07 -8.22
N GLY A 184 8.89 27.12 -8.94
CA GLY A 184 9.00 27.03 -10.40
C GLY A 184 8.94 28.40 -11.06
N HIS A 185 10.07 28.82 -11.57
CA HIS A 185 10.21 29.98 -12.47
C HIS A 185 9.25 29.78 -13.64
N LEU A 186 8.17 30.51 -13.66
CA LEU A 186 7.33 30.64 -14.85
C LEU A 186 8.18 31.35 -15.91
N PRO A 187 8.51 30.72 -17.06
CA PRO A 187 9.12 31.46 -18.15
C PRO A 187 8.11 32.49 -18.61
N HIS A 188 8.55 33.76 -18.65
CA HIS A 188 7.81 34.85 -19.24
C HIS A 188 7.49 34.50 -20.70
N LEU A 189 6.21 34.26 -20.97
CA LEU A 189 5.68 34.29 -22.31
C LEU A 189 5.62 35.76 -22.74
N GLN A 190 6.55 36.14 -23.63
CA GLN A 190 6.39 37.30 -24.50
C GLN A 190 5.47 36.97 -25.67
#